data_6b5fe519aa0ab9d1d065249c3b72f65a
#
_entry.id   6b5fe519aa0ab9d1d065249c3b72f65a
#
_cell.length_a   1.000
_cell.length_b   1.000
_cell.length_c   1.000
_cell.angle_alpha   90.00
_cell.angle_beta   90.00
_cell.angle_gamma   90.00
#
_symmetry.space_group_name_H-M   'P 1'
#
loop_
_entity.id
_entity.type
_entity.pdbx_description
1 polymer ?
#
loop_
_entity_poly.entity_id
_entity_poly.type
_entity_poly.pdbx_seq_one_letter_code
_entity_poly.pdbx_strand_id
1 'polypeptide(L)'
;MFYDYFTTQTMFRDVQWAISVDWALEENWEFHTSNLIALGKPIPPGYYEEFKAGMVNMHWASFYWGWFYILFPLFWFFMVVSPKWRPVRFDAKRRLVYFWSWGQLYIMHYPKSVQRDREQLLSFLSPEFFTPWFRPKHFGSLVFNIPHENPDKKSACRVPLGIYRPACEYQNHALLNFILDYLGSENPDEEYGKFFKKEKRITSDYFNWFYQFSLFPQIGYDEKKVEARIQAWLEKNSVQ
;
A
#
# COMPACT_ATOMS: atom_id res chain seq x y z
N MET A 1 29.58 -2.95 -4.35
CA MET A 1 28.57 -2.70 -5.41
C MET A 1 27.87 -1.36 -5.23
N PHE A 2 27.12 -1.09 -4.14
CA PHE A 2 26.49 0.24 -3.92
C PHE A 2 27.52 1.37 -3.77
N TYR A 3 28.59 1.15 -3.02
CA TYR A 3 29.63 2.14 -2.78
C TYR A 3 30.36 2.53 -4.08
N ASP A 4 30.74 1.57 -4.91
CA ASP A 4 31.41 1.81 -6.19
C ASP A 4 30.52 2.56 -7.18
N TYR A 5 29.21 2.31 -7.13
CA TYR A 5 28.24 2.96 -7.99
C TYR A 5 28.10 4.47 -7.69
N PHE A 6 28.09 4.85 -6.41
CA PHE A 6 28.03 6.26 -6.00
C PHE A 6 29.36 6.99 -6.23
N THR A 7 30.50 6.32 -6.11
CA THR A 7 31.82 6.92 -6.29
C THR A 7 32.19 7.15 -7.76
N THR A 8 31.62 6.38 -8.70
CA THR A 8 31.90 6.50 -10.13
C THR A 8 30.99 7.49 -10.88
N GLN A 9 30.12 8.20 -10.17
CA GLN A 9 29.10 9.11 -10.75
C GLN A 9 28.18 8.46 -11.82
N THR A 10 28.15 7.12 -11.87
CA THR A 10 27.38 6.40 -12.90
C THR A 10 25.89 6.69 -12.79
N MET A 11 25.37 6.82 -11.57
CA MET A 11 23.98 7.19 -11.33
C MET A 11 23.64 8.59 -11.89
N PHE A 12 24.53 9.57 -11.66
CA PHE A 12 24.32 10.92 -12.16
C PHE A 12 24.31 10.95 -13.70
N ARG A 13 25.22 10.23 -14.31
CA ARG A 13 25.29 10.09 -15.76
C ARG A 13 24.03 9.42 -16.33
N ASP A 14 23.54 8.35 -15.71
CA ASP A 14 22.31 7.71 -16.15
C ASP A 14 21.11 8.66 -16.06
N VAL A 15 21.03 9.50 -15.00
CA VAL A 15 20.01 10.54 -14.87
C VAL A 15 20.15 11.60 -15.96
N GLN A 16 21.37 12.00 -16.32
CA GLN A 16 21.57 12.92 -17.44
C GLN A 16 21.02 12.36 -18.75
N TRP A 17 21.30 11.07 -19.05
CA TRP A 17 20.75 10.39 -20.23
C TRP A 17 19.22 10.33 -20.23
N ALA A 18 18.60 10.16 -19.07
CA ALA A 18 17.16 10.11 -18.94
C ALA A 18 16.48 11.48 -19.14
N ILE A 19 17.09 12.55 -18.66
CA ILE A 19 16.53 13.90 -18.74
C ILE A 19 16.74 14.49 -20.13
N SER A 20 17.95 14.43 -20.65
CA SER A 20 18.29 14.99 -21.95
C SER A 20 19.49 14.29 -22.55
N VAL A 21 19.27 13.66 -23.68
CA VAL A 21 20.35 13.02 -24.47
C VAL A 21 21.40 14.05 -24.89
N ASP A 22 20.97 15.24 -25.29
CA ASP A 22 21.89 16.29 -25.78
C ASP A 22 22.78 16.78 -24.61
N TRP A 23 22.24 16.95 -23.40
CA TRP A 23 23.05 17.30 -22.24
C TRP A 23 24.09 16.21 -21.91
N ALA A 24 23.68 14.94 -21.94
CA ALA A 24 24.60 13.83 -21.69
C ALA A 24 25.69 13.70 -22.80
N LEU A 25 25.36 14.08 -24.02
CA LEU A 25 26.28 14.03 -25.13
C LEU A 25 27.29 15.21 -25.14
N GLU A 26 26.90 16.37 -24.68
CA GLU A 26 27.72 17.59 -24.73
C GLU A 26 29.05 17.40 -24.02
N GLU A 27 29.02 16.92 -22.78
CA GLU A 27 30.21 16.62 -21.98
C GLU A 27 31.09 15.51 -22.60
N ASN A 28 30.47 14.49 -23.13
CA ASN A 28 31.19 13.38 -23.79
C ASN A 28 31.77 13.86 -25.16
N TRP A 29 31.08 14.72 -25.83
CA TRP A 29 31.55 15.28 -27.11
C TRP A 29 32.76 16.18 -26.92
N GLU A 30 32.75 17.08 -25.95
CA GLU A 30 33.90 17.94 -25.65
C GLU A 30 35.15 17.11 -25.26
N PHE A 31 34.94 16.09 -24.43
CA PHE A 31 36.04 15.18 -24.07
C PHE A 31 36.55 14.41 -25.28
N HIS A 32 35.67 13.90 -26.12
CA HIS A 32 36.05 13.12 -27.29
C HIS A 32 36.79 13.99 -28.34
N THR A 33 36.27 15.19 -28.63
CA THR A 33 36.92 16.10 -29.58
C THR A 33 38.25 16.64 -29.09
N SER A 34 38.37 16.97 -27.81
CA SER A 34 39.67 17.37 -27.23
C SER A 34 40.73 16.29 -27.36
N ASN A 35 40.36 15.04 -27.19
CA ASN A 35 41.25 13.90 -27.38
C ASN A 35 41.66 13.72 -28.86
N LEU A 36 40.73 13.89 -29.80
CA LEU A 36 41.05 13.82 -31.21
C LEU A 36 42.03 14.93 -31.65
N ILE A 37 41.79 16.15 -31.17
CA ILE A 37 42.68 17.30 -31.42
C ILE A 37 44.07 17.04 -30.82
N ALA A 38 44.13 16.54 -29.58
CA ALA A 38 45.42 16.22 -28.94
C ALA A 38 46.19 15.14 -29.70
N LEU A 39 45.52 14.25 -30.40
CA LEU A 39 46.10 13.20 -31.24
C LEU A 39 46.39 13.68 -32.67
N GLY A 40 46.17 14.97 -32.98
CA GLY A 40 46.36 15.54 -34.32
C GLY A 40 45.40 15.00 -35.38
N LYS A 41 44.28 14.43 -35.00
CA LYS A 41 43.27 13.88 -35.91
C LYS A 41 42.23 14.93 -36.26
N PRO A 42 41.95 15.18 -37.56
CA PRO A 42 40.93 16.11 -37.97
C PRO A 42 39.54 15.54 -37.64
N ILE A 43 38.62 16.42 -37.26
CA ILE A 43 37.20 16.04 -37.06
C ILE A 43 36.49 16.09 -38.41
N PRO A 44 35.98 14.96 -38.95
CA PRO A 44 35.29 14.94 -40.23
C PRO A 44 33.96 15.72 -40.17
N PRO A 45 33.54 16.32 -41.28
CA PRO A 45 32.21 16.94 -41.36
C PRO A 45 31.14 15.85 -41.18
N GLY A 46 30.13 16.13 -40.33
CA GLY A 46 29.06 15.17 -39.99
C GLY A 46 29.41 14.16 -38.90
N TYR A 47 30.63 14.16 -38.38
CA TYR A 47 31.09 13.20 -37.38
C TYR A 47 30.27 13.28 -36.07
N TYR A 48 29.68 14.41 -35.73
CA TYR A 48 28.82 14.55 -34.57
C TYR A 48 27.61 13.62 -34.62
N GLU A 49 26.96 13.49 -35.77
CA GLU A 49 25.78 12.65 -35.94
C GLU A 49 26.13 11.16 -35.81
N GLU A 50 27.26 10.74 -36.35
CA GLU A 50 27.77 9.36 -36.18
C GLU A 50 28.10 9.08 -34.69
N PHE A 51 28.79 10.03 -34.06
CA PHE A 51 29.11 9.94 -32.63
C PHE A 51 27.83 9.85 -31.79
N LYS A 52 26.85 10.72 -32.03
CA LYS A 52 25.54 10.73 -31.35
C LYS A 52 24.83 9.38 -31.49
N ALA A 53 24.73 8.87 -32.70
CA ALA A 53 24.08 7.60 -33.00
C ALA A 53 24.78 6.42 -32.25
N GLY A 54 26.14 6.41 -32.28
CA GLY A 54 26.94 5.41 -31.57
C GLY A 54 26.76 5.46 -30.05
N MET A 55 26.79 6.69 -29.50
CA MET A 55 26.61 6.88 -28.05
C MET A 55 25.21 6.51 -27.57
N VAL A 56 24.16 6.90 -28.31
CA VAL A 56 22.77 6.53 -27.98
C VAL A 56 22.61 5.00 -27.99
N ASN A 57 23.16 4.33 -29.00
CA ASN A 57 23.09 2.88 -29.08
C ASN A 57 23.89 2.19 -27.96
N MET A 58 25.02 2.75 -27.55
CA MET A 58 25.83 2.20 -26.46
C MET A 58 25.20 2.43 -25.08
N HIS A 59 24.52 3.57 -24.88
CA HIS A 59 23.97 3.98 -23.59
C HIS A 59 22.43 3.83 -23.49
N TRP A 60 21.77 3.05 -24.35
CA TRP A 60 20.32 2.85 -24.29
C TRP A 60 19.85 2.36 -22.91
N ALA A 61 20.64 1.50 -22.24
CA ALA A 61 20.33 1.00 -20.92
C ALA A 61 20.38 2.11 -19.84
N SER A 62 21.32 3.09 -19.98
CA SER A 62 21.43 4.23 -19.07
C SER A 62 20.18 5.10 -19.07
N PHE A 63 19.48 5.21 -20.19
CA PHE A 63 18.21 5.90 -20.29
C PHE A 63 17.13 5.28 -19.38
N TYR A 64 16.99 3.95 -19.38
CA TYR A 64 16.02 3.26 -18.52
C TYR A 64 16.42 3.30 -17.05
N TRP A 65 17.72 3.12 -16.75
CA TRP A 65 18.22 3.22 -15.39
C TRP A 65 18.07 4.63 -14.83
N GLY A 66 18.30 5.65 -15.62
CA GLY A 66 18.11 7.04 -15.20
C GLY A 66 16.67 7.33 -14.81
N TRP A 67 15.69 6.89 -15.63
CA TRP A 67 14.28 6.98 -15.26
C TRP A 67 13.94 6.18 -14.01
N PHE A 68 14.53 5.01 -13.85
CA PHE A 68 14.34 4.23 -12.62
C PHE A 68 14.82 5.01 -11.39
N TYR A 69 15.99 5.66 -11.44
CA TYR A 69 16.52 6.45 -10.32
C TYR A 69 15.69 7.70 -10.02
N ILE A 70 15.02 8.28 -11.00
CA ILE A 70 14.10 9.40 -10.80
C ILE A 70 12.76 8.90 -10.21
N LEU A 71 12.16 7.87 -10.81
CA LEU A 71 10.82 7.43 -10.48
C LEU A 71 10.78 6.63 -9.17
N PHE A 72 11.82 5.87 -8.86
CA PHE A 72 11.87 5.03 -7.67
C PHE A 72 11.83 5.84 -6.35
N PRO A 73 12.63 6.91 -6.14
CA PRO A 73 12.49 7.78 -4.98
C PRO A 73 11.13 8.48 -4.91
N LEU A 74 10.58 8.92 -6.05
CA LEU A 74 9.25 9.51 -6.10
C LEU A 74 8.16 8.52 -5.69
N PHE A 75 8.25 7.28 -6.16
CA PHE A 75 7.35 6.19 -5.76
C PHE A 75 7.47 5.91 -4.25
N TRP A 76 8.68 5.80 -3.72
CA TRP A 76 8.92 5.64 -2.29
C TRP A 76 8.38 6.81 -1.47
N PHE A 77 8.63 8.04 -1.91
CA PHE A 77 8.07 9.23 -1.29
C PHE A 77 6.54 9.17 -1.27
N PHE A 78 5.92 8.83 -2.39
CA PHE A 78 4.47 8.65 -2.48
C PHE A 78 3.97 7.57 -1.51
N MET A 79 4.66 6.44 -1.42
CA MET A 79 4.30 5.35 -0.49
C MET A 79 4.39 5.77 0.98
N VAL A 80 5.39 6.58 1.34
CA VAL A 80 5.57 7.09 2.71
C VAL A 80 4.54 8.17 3.06
N VAL A 81 4.23 9.03 2.11
CA VAL A 81 3.25 10.12 2.26
C VAL A 81 1.81 9.61 2.18
N SER A 82 1.60 8.49 1.47
CA SER A 82 0.26 7.93 1.28
C SER A 82 -0.40 7.56 2.61
N PRO A 83 -1.63 8.03 2.88
CA PRO A 83 -2.32 7.71 4.13
C PRO A 83 -2.55 6.21 4.25
N LYS A 84 -2.18 5.66 5.39
CA LYS A 84 -2.47 4.24 5.68
C LYS A 84 -3.94 4.04 6.01
N TRP A 85 -4.45 2.88 5.66
CA TRP A 85 -5.82 2.51 5.98
C TRP A 85 -5.99 2.43 7.50
N ARG A 86 -7.08 2.98 7.99
CA ARG A 86 -7.46 2.83 9.40
C ARG A 86 -7.86 1.38 9.68
N PRO A 87 -7.63 0.89 10.91
CA PRO A 87 -8.10 -0.44 11.29
C PRO A 87 -9.63 -0.49 11.27
N VAL A 88 -10.16 -1.66 10.93
CA VAL A 88 -11.57 -1.96 11.16
C VAL A 88 -11.82 -1.96 12.65
N ARG A 89 -12.87 -1.29 13.09
CA ARG A 89 -13.25 -1.20 14.49
C ARG A 89 -14.51 -2.01 14.75
N PHE A 90 -14.46 -2.79 15.81
CA PHE A 90 -15.57 -3.58 16.32
C PHE A 90 -16.06 -2.94 17.61
N ASP A 91 -17.30 -2.46 17.62
CA ASP A 91 -17.96 -1.93 18.81
C ASP A 91 -18.97 -2.93 19.33
N ALA A 92 -18.56 -3.72 20.28
CA ALA A 92 -19.41 -4.79 20.84
C ALA A 92 -20.62 -4.22 21.59
N LYS A 93 -20.49 -3.05 22.24
CA LYS A 93 -21.59 -2.42 23.00
C LYS A 93 -22.72 -1.96 22.09
N ARG A 94 -22.39 -1.36 20.97
CA ARG A 94 -23.36 -0.88 19.98
C ARG A 94 -23.62 -1.89 18.86
N ARG A 95 -22.93 -3.00 18.87
CA ARG A 95 -22.99 -4.07 17.84
C ARG A 95 -22.72 -3.55 16.44
N LEU A 96 -21.66 -2.77 16.32
CA LEU A 96 -21.25 -2.14 15.07
C LEU A 96 -19.91 -2.65 14.61
N VAL A 97 -19.77 -2.79 13.31
CA VAL A 97 -18.48 -2.87 12.63
C VAL A 97 -18.37 -1.67 11.73
N TYR A 98 -17.28 -0.92 11.85
CA TYR A 98 -17.09 0.26 11.03
C TYR A 98 -15.65 0.48 10.60
N PHE A 99 -15.51 1.20 9.51
CA PHE A 99 -14.26 1.50 8.87
C PHE A 99 -14.30 2.89 8.23
N TRP A 100 -13.20 3.64 8.38
CA TRP A 100 -13.06 4.96 7.79
C TRP A 100 -12.04 4.94 6.67
N SER A 101 -12.41 5.39 5.49
CA SER A 101 -11.52 5.49 4.34
C SER A 101 -11.85 6.72 3.48
N TRP A 102 -10.80 7.51 3.16
CA TRP A 102 -10.91 8.66 2.25
C TRP A 102 -12.07 9.62 2.57
N GLY A 103 -12.28 9.94 3.86
CA GLY A 103 -13.35 10.83 4.28
C GLY A 103 -14.74 10.21 4.29
N GLN A 104 -14.88 8.91 4.03
CA GLN A 104 -16.14 8.17 4.02
C GLN A 104 -16.22 7.18 5.17
N LEU A 105 -17.41 7.07 5.74
CA LEU A 105 -17.72 6.08 6.78
C LEU A 105 -18.42 4.88 6.14
N TYR A 106 -17.88 3.70 6.42
CA TYR A 106 -18.48 2.41 6.12
C TYR A 106 -18.88 1.78 7.43
N ILE A 107 -20.13 1.36 7.56
CA ILE A 107 -20.71 0.92 8.84
C ILE A 107 -21.79 -0.11 8.61
N MET A 108 -21.85 -1.10 9.51
CA MET A 108 -22.91 -2.10 9.53
C MET A 108 -23.23 -2.53 10.95
N HIS A 109 -24.49 -2.89 11.18
CA HIS A 109 -24.88 -3.67 12.35
C HIS A 109 -24.56 -5.14 12.14
N TYR A 110 -24.15 -5.81 13.20
CA TYR A 110 -24.15 -7.27 13.22
C TYR A 110 -25.28 -7.81 14.12
N PRO A 111 -25.87 -8.98 13.75
CA PRO A 111 -27.04 -9.50 14.43
C PRO A 111 -26.77 -9.89 15.88
N LYS A 112 -27.82 -9.87 16.72
CA LYS A 112 -27.74 -10.24 18.14
C LYS A 112 -27.39 -11.71 18.37
N SER A 113 -27.70 -12.59 17.44
CA SER A 113 -27.43 -14.02 17.52
C SER A 113 -26.52 -14.45 16.37
N VAL A 114 -25.24 -14.24 16.54
CA VAL A 114 -24.21 -14.62 15.55
C VAL A 114 -24.23 -16.15 15.27
N GLN A 115 -24.63 -16.96 16.23
CA GLN A 115 -24.71 -18.41 16.02
C GLN A 115 -25.86 -18.83 15.11
N ARG A 116 -27.00 -18.11 15.12
CA ARG A 116 -28.13 -18.38 14.22
C ARG A 116 -27.94 -17.75 12.85
N ASP A 117 -27.28 -16.61 12.78
CA ASP A 117 -27.09 -15.81 11.55
C ASP A 117 -25.64 -15.86 11.04
N ARG A 118 -24.92 -16.94 11.35
CA ARG A 118 -23.54 -17.18 10.92
C ARG A 118 -23.40 -17.08 9.39
N GLU A 119 -24.39 -17.57 8.66
CA GLU A 119 -24.43 -17.48 7.20
C GLU A 119 -24.61 -16.02 6.71
N GLN A 120 -25.39 -15.24 7.44
CA GLN A 120 -25.61 -13.83 7.13
C GLN A 120 -24.33 -13.01 7.38
N LEU A 121 -23.63 -13.27 8.48
CA LEU A 121 -22.30 -12.71 8.74
C LEU A 121 -21.27 -13.19 7.73
N LEU A 122 -21.30 -14.45 7.34
CA LEU A 122 -20.42 -15.00 6.30
C LEU A 122 -20.73 -14.44 4.91
N SER A 123 -21.94 -13.94 4.65
CA SER A 123 -22.22 -13.23 3.39
C SER A 123 -21.50 -11.88 3.32
N PHE A 124 -21.26 -11.23 4.47
CA PHE A 124 -20.47 -10.01 4.56
C PHE A 124 -18.97 -10.28 4.72
N LEU A 125 -18.62 -11.40 5.35
CA LEU A 125 -17.29 -11.96 5.48
C LEU A 125 -17.07 -12.97 4.36
N SER A 126 -17.04 -12.51 3.12
CA SER A 126 -16.61 -13.38 2.06
C SER A 126 -15.12 -13.67 2.23
N PRO A 127 -14.71 -14.92 2.41
CA PRO A 127 -13.32 -15.30 2.25
C PRO A 127 -12.95 -15.20 0.76
N GLU A 128 -13.09 -14.02 0.19
CA GLU A 128 -12.53 -13.74 -1.11
C GLU A 128 -11.03 -13.58 -0.92
N PHE A 129 -10.40 -14.68 -1.06
CA PHE A 129 -8.96 -14.78 -1.05
C PHE A 129 -8.41 -14.01 -2.25
N PHE A 130 -7.82 -12.85 -1.99
CA PHE A 130 -6.98 -12.21 -2.98
C PHE A 130 -5.73 -13.08 -3.14
N THR A 131 -5.85 -14.09 -3.98
CA THR A 131 -4.73 -14.94 -4.33
C THR A 131 -4.09 -14.44 -5.61
N PRO A 132 -2.78 -14.26 -5.63
CA PRO A 132 -2.06 -14.22 -6.89
C PRO A 132 -2.43 -15.47 -7.69
N TRP A 133 -2.61 -15.33 -9.01
CA TRP A 133 -3.04 -16.36 -9.96
C TRP A 133 -2.31 -17.72 -9.87
N PHE A 134 -1.15 -17.76 -9.19
CA PHE A 134 -0.31 -18.96 -9.02
C PHE A 134 -0.48 -19.67 -7.67
N ARG A 135 -1.44 -19.24 -6.80
CA ARG A 135 -1.67 -19.88 -5.50
C ARG A 135 -3.10 -20.40 -5.33
N PRO A 136 -3.28 -21.48 -4.56
CA PRO A 136 -4.61 -21.99 -4.23
C PRO A 136 -5.48 -20.92 -3.56
N LYS A 137 -6.78 -20.90 -3.87
CA LYS A 137 -7.75 -19.89 -3.40
C LYS A 137 -7.84 -19.72 -1.89
N HIS A 138 -7.48 -20.73 -1.10
CA HIS A 138 -7.56 -20.73 0.36
C HIS A 138 -6.38 -20.03 1.09
N PHE A 139 -5.38 -19.58 0.36
CA PHE A 139 -4.23 -18.84 0.93
C PHE A 139 -4.36 -17.31 0.84
N GLY A 140 -5.56 -16.79 0.71
CA GLY A 140 -5.80 -15.36 0.67
C GLY A 140 -6.11 -14.72 2.02
N SER A 141 -6.14 -13.40 2.06
CA SER A 141 -6.59 -12.65 3.23
C SER A 141 -8.10 -12.80 3.43
N LEU A 142 -8.54 -12.80 4.68
CA LEU A 142 -9.94 -12.62 4.99
C LEU A 142 -10.38 -11.22 4.57
N VAL A 143 -11.47 -11.08 3.84
CA VAL A 143 -11.96 -9.78 3.35
C VAL A 143 -13.31 -9.45 3.97
N PHE A 144 -13.41 -8.25 4.54
CA PHE A 144 -14.65 -7.68 5.03
C PHE A 144 -15.28 -6.78 3.97
N ASN A 145 -16.56 -7.00 3.65
CA ASN A 145 -17.36 -6.13 2.81
C ASN A 145 -18.24 -5.26 3.70
N ILE A 146 -17.81 -4.03 3.97
CA ILE A 146 -18.55 -3.12 4.84
C ILE A 146 -19.31 -2.12 3.95
N PRO A 147 -20.65 -2.05 4.04
CA PRO A 147 -21.45 -1.12 3.24
C PRO A 147 -21.17 0.33 3.62
N HIS A 148 -21.40 1.24 2.69
CA HIS A 148 -21.34 2.67 2.94
C HIS A 148 -22.46 3.11 3.89
N GLU A 149 -22.23 4.13 4.74
CA GLU A 149 -23.24 4.67 5.66
C GLU A 149 -24.53 5.15 4.98
N ASN A 150 -24.43 5.61 3.73
CA ASN A 150 -25.58 5.94 2.90
C ASN A 150 -25.96 4.76 2.01
N PRO A 151 -27.17 4.15 2.19
CA PRO A 151 -27.61 2.99 1.42
C PRO A 151 -27.82 3.30 -0.08
N ASP A 152 -28.03 4.57 -0.45
CA ASP A 152 -28.18 4.97 -1.86
C ASP A 152 -26.88 4.79 -2.63
N LYS A 153 -25.74 4.87 -1.95
CA LYS A 153 -24.45 4.53 -2.53
C LYS A 153 -24.24 3.02 -2.47
N LYS A 154 -24.50 2.34 -3.57
CA LYS A 154 -24.25 0.89 -3.73
C LYS A 154 -22.76 0.50 -3.63
N SER A 155 -21.95 1.28 -2.94
CA SER A 155 -20.52 1.02 -2.75
C SER A 155 -20.27 0.36 -1.40
N ALA A 156 -19.63 -0.78 -1.41
CA ALA A 156 -19.07 -1.41 -0.22
C ALA A 156 -17.55 -1.29 -0.26
N CYS A 157 -16.94 -1.08 0.90
CA CYS A 157 -15.49 -1.13 1.01
C CYS A 157 -15.05 -2.55 1.34
N ARG A 158 -14.13 -3.07 0.53
CA ARG A 158 -13.50 -4.38 0.74
C ARG A 158 -12.23 -4.18 1.56
N VAL A 159 -12.25 -4.61 2.80
CA VAL A 159 -11.11 -4.43 3.72
C VAL A 159 -10.48 -5.77 4.03
N PRO A 160 -9.21 -6.00 3.67
CA PRO A 160 -8.51 -7.22 4.04
C PRO A 160 -8.20 -7.21 5.53
N LEU A 161 -8.44 -8.34 6.19
CA LEU A 161 -8.14 -8.57 7.60
C LEU A 161 -7.08 -9.67 7.75
N GLY A 162 -6.29 -9.55 8.81
CA GLY A 162 -5.29 -10.55 9.14
C GLY A 162 -4.02 -10.46 8.30
N ILE A 163 -3.30 -11.58 8.22
CA ILE A 163 -2.02 -11.65 7.54
C ILE A 163 -2.24 -11.81 6.05
N TYR A 164 -1.69 -10.91 5.26
CA TYR A 164 -1.80 -10.92 3.79
C TYR A 164 -1.30 -12.21 3.14
N ARG A 165 -0.31 -12.86 3.76
CA ARG A 165 0.21 -14.18 3.36
C ARG A 165 0.23 -15.09 4.57
N PRO A 166 -0.89 -15.75 4.91
CA PRO A 166 -0.88 -16.70 5.99
C PRO A 166 0.10 -17.84 5.68
N ALA A 167 0.80 -18.31 6.71
CA ALA A 167 1.71 -19.42 6.57
C ALA A 167 0.97 -20.73 6.25
N CYS A 168 -0.30 -20.81 6.67
CA CYS A 168 -1.19 -21.94 6.38
C CYS A 168 -2.66 -21.46 6.33
N GLU A 169 -3.51 -22.25 5.71
CA GLU A 169 -4.96 -22.03 5.61
C GLU A 169 -5.64 -21.85 6.97
N TYR A 170 -5.15 -22.57 7.97
CA TYR A 170 -5.70 -22.55 9.32
C TYR A 170 -5.69 -21.16 9.97
N GLN A 171 -4.71 -20.30 9.67
CA GLN A 171 -4.60 -18.97 10.29
C GLN A 171 -5.80 -18.08 9.99
N ASN A 172 -6.30 -18.08 8.75
CA ASN A 172 -7.46 -17.28 8.38
C ASN A 172 -8.75 -17.85 8.94
N HIS A 173 -8.87 -19.16 9.02
CA HIS A 173 -10.01 -19.81 9.68
C HIS A 173 -10.01 -19.55 11.19
N ALA A 174 -8.85 -19.56 11.85
CA ALA A 174 -8.71 -19.22 13.26
C ALA A 174 -9.11 -17.75 13.52
N LEU A 175 -8.67 -16.82 12.64
CA LEU A 175 -9.05 -15.41 12.72
C LEU A 175 -10.56 -15.23 12.52
N LEU A 176 -11.14 -15.90 11.54
CA LEU A 176 -12.58 -15.86 11.28
C LEU A 176 -13.37 -16.36 12.50
N ASN A 177 -13.00 -17.51 13.04
CA ASN A 177 -13.65 -18.06 14.23
C ASN A 177 -13.51 -17.12 15.43
N PHE A 178 -12.31 -16.58 15.67
CA PHE A 178 -12.10 -15.58 16.71
C PHE A 178 -13.02 -14.37 16.58
N ILE A 179 -13.19 -13.83 15.37
CA ILE A 179 -14.08 -12.69 15.12
C ILE A 179 -15.53 -13.09 15.39
N LEU A 180 -15.96 -14.25 14.92
CA LEU A 180 -17.33 -14.73 15.14
C LEU A 180 -17.62 -14.96 16.63
N ASP A 181 -16.69 -15.56 17.36
CA ASP A 181 -16.81 -15.79 18.79
C ASP A 181 -16.84 -14.46 19.56
N TYR A 182 -15.94 -13.52 19.22
CA TYR A 182 -15.92 -12.18 19.81
C TYR A 182 -17.23 -11.43 19.59
N LEU A 183 -17.77 -11.45 18.37
CA LEU A 183 -19.02 -10.78 18.02
C LEU A 183 -20.26 -11.49 18.62
N GLY A 184 -20.17 -12.80 18.88
CA GLY A 184 -21.21 -13.61 19.48
C GLY A 184 -21.23 -13.59 21.01
N SER A 185 -20.16 -13.11 21.66
CA SER A 185 -20.06 -13.03 23.12
C SER A 185 -21.01 -11.97 23.69
N GLU A 186 -21.58 -12.24 24.86
CA GLU A 186 -22.37 -11.27 25.61
C GLU A 186 -21.47 -10.23 26.32
N ASN A 187 -20.30 -10.68 26.79
CA ASN A 187 -19.32 -9.84 27.48
C ASN A 187 -17.93 -9.93 26.84
N PRO A 188 -17.76 -9.43 25.61
CA PRO A 188 -16.53 -9.62 24.85
C PRO A 188 -15.29 -8.98 25.51
N ASP A 189 -15.47 -7.90 26.28
CA ASP A 189 -14.37 -7.23 27.00
C ASP A 189 -13.81 -8.10 28.14
N GLU A 190 -14.65 -8.89 28.80
CA GLU A 190 -14.24 -9.81 29.87
C GLU A 190 -13.60 -11.08 29.31
N GLU A 191 -14.24 -11.68 28.32
CA GLU A 191 -13.81 -12.95 27.74
C GLU A 191 -12.54 -12.81 26.88
N TYR A 192 -12.49 -11.74 26.08
CA TYR A 192 -11.44 -11.53 25.08
C TYR A 192 -10.48 -10.40 25.42
N GLY A 193 -10.70 -9.62 26.47
CA GLY A 193 -9.87 -8.47 26.86
C GLY A 193 -8.39 -8.82 27.04
N LYS A 194 -8.06 -10.05 27.39
CA LYS A 194 -6.68 -10.54 27.48
C LYS A 194 -5.93 -10.51 26.15
N PHE A 195 -6.61 -10.70 25.03
CA PHE A 195 -6.01 -10.70 23.70
C PHE A 195 -5.72 -9.28 23.18
N PHE A 196 -6.33 -8.25 23.78
CA PHE A 196 -6.11 -6.86 23.41
C PHE A 196 -5.11 -6.14 24.32
N LYS A 197 -4.51 -6.86 25.28
CA LYS A 197 -3.43 -6.29 26.11
C LYS A 197 -2.21 -6.05 25.25
N LYS A 198 -1.61 -4.86 25.42
CA LYS A 198 -0.36 -4.52 24.74
C LYS A 198 0.75 -5.45 25.22
N GLU A 199 1.20 -6.33 24.37
CA GLU A 199 2.40 -7.12 24.58
C GLU A 199 3.66 -6.29 24.35
N LYS A 200 4.80 -6.76 24.88
CA LYS A 200 6.08 -6.15 24.59
C LYS A 200 6.37 -6.31 23.08
N ARG A 201 6.71 -5.19 22.43
CA ARG A 201 7.09 -5.23 21.03
C ARG A 201 8.34 -6.09 20.84
N ILE A 202 8.30 -6.96 19.85
CA ILE A 202 9.44 -7.73 19.37
C ILE A 202 10.07 -7.04 18.16
N THR A 203 11.26 -7.44 17.77
CA THR A 203 12.02 -6.79 16.68
C THR A 203 11.23 -6.74 15.36
N SER A 204 10.46 -7.79 15.06
CA SER A 204 9.60 -7.83 13.86
C SER A 204 8.51 -6.76 13.86
N ASP A 205 8.03 -6.31 15.03
CA ASP A 205 7.01 -5.27 15.12
C ASP A 205 7.56 -3.90 14.70
N TYR A 206 8.85 -3.65 14.91
CA TYR A 206 9.49 -2.42 14.44
C TYR A 206 9.62 -2.40 12.91
N PHE A 207 9.91 -3.55 12.29
CA PHE A 207 9.90 -3.67 10.83
C PHE A 207 8.48 -3.50 10.28
N ASN A 208 7.49 -4.14 10.88
CA ASN A 208 6.08 -3.97 10.50
C ASN A 208 5.63 -2.52 10.68
N TRP A 209 6.03 -1.87 11.76
CA TRP A 209 5.75 -0.46 11.98
C TRP A 209 6.38 0.42 10.90
N PHE A 210 7.63 0.17 10.51
CA PHE A 210 8.30 0.91 9.45
C PHE A 210 7.55 0.79 8.11
N TYR A 211 7.12 -0.41 7.74
CA TYR A 211 6.33 -0.62 6.52
C TYR A 211 4.91 -0.01 6.60
N GLN A 212 4.38 0.16 7.80
CA GLN A 212 3.07 0.78 8.02
C GLN A 212 3.17 2.28 8.33
N PHE A 213 4.39 2.80 8.43
CA PHE A 213 4.60 4.20 8.73
C PHE A 213 4.05 5.08 7.62
N SER A 214 3.31 6.13 8.01
CA SER A 214 2.85 7.19 7.13
C SER A 214 3.07 8.52 7.84
N LEU A 215 3.67 9.48 7.13
CA LEU A 215 3.90 10.83 7.64
C LEU A 215 2.60 11.60 7.83
N PHE A 216 1.56 11.25 7.08
CA PHE A 216 0.30 11.96 7.13
C PHE A 216 -0.79 11.10 7.75
N PRO A 217 -1.56 11.66 8.70
CA PRO A 217 -2.77 11.02 9.18
C PRO A 217 -3.74 10.86 8.02
N GLN A 218 -4.65 9.91 8.13
CA GLN A 218 -5.64 9.68 7.11
C GLN A 218 -6.46 10.95 6.85
N ILE A 219 -6.59 11.33 5.58
CA ILE A 219 -7.26 12.57 5.17
C ILE A 219 -8.70 12.59 5.70
N GLY A 220 -9.05 13.69 6.36
CA GLY A 220 -10.41 13.93 6.86
C GLY A 220 -10.83 13.07 8.05
N TYR A 221 -9.92 12.29 8.67
CA TYR A 221 -10.24 11.57 9.90
C TYR A 221 -10.21 12.52 11.11
N ASP A 222 -11.36 12.62 11.74
CA ASP A 222 -11.54 13.28 13.04
C ASP A 222 -12.46 12.37 13.87
N GLU A 223 -11.99 11.94 15.02
CA GLU A 223 -12.71 11.02 15.88
C GLU A 223 -14.08 11.55 16.31
N LYS A 224 -14.18 12.86 16.58
CA LYS A 224 -15.44 13.52 16.92
C LYS A 224 -16.42 13.52 15.75
N LYS A 225 -15.93 13.77 14.55
CA LYS A 225 -16.75 13.74 13.33
C LYS A 225 -17.23 12.32 13.01
N VAL A 226 -16.36 11.32 13.17
CA VAL A 226 -16.74 9.93 12.97
C VAL A 226 -17.80 9.51 13.97
N GLU A 227 -17.62 9.84 15.24
CA GLU A 227 -18.61 9.51 16.28
C GLU A 227 -19.96 10.21 16.02
N ALA A 228 -19.97 11.48 15.64
CA ALA A 228 -21.19 12.19 15.28
C ALA A 228 -21.92 11.54 14.10
N ARG A 229 -21.18 11.07 13.08
CA ARG A 229 -21.77 10.35 11.95
C ARG A 229 -22.31 8.98 12.34
N ILE A 230 -21.62 8.26 13.25
CA ILE A 230 -22.12 6.99 13.80
C ILE A 230 -23.43 7.21 14.54
N GLN A 231 -23.53 8.25 15.39
CA GLN A 231 -24.76 8.58 16.11
C GLN A 231 -25.90 8.92 15.15
N ALA A 232 -25.67 9.78 14.17
CA ALA A 232 -26.67 10.10 13.16
C ALA A 232 -27.12 8.85 12.36
N TRP A 233 -26.21 7.94 12.07
CA TRP A 233 -26.53 6.69 11.39
C TRP A 233 -27.36 5.76 12.28
N LEU A 234 -27.05 5.67 13.59
CA LEU A 234 -27.82 4.90 14.57
C LEU A 234 -29.23 5.42 14.71
N GLU A 235 -29.41 6.75 14.85
CA GLU A 235 -30.73 7.39 14.92
C GLU A 235 -31.59 7.05 13.70
N LYS A 236 -31.01 7.11 12.51
CA LYS A 236 -31.71 6.79 11.27
C LYS A 236 -32.11 5.32 11.16
N ASN A 237 -31.29 4.40 11.68
CA ASN A 237 -31.52 2.95 11.55
C ASN A 237 -32.19 2.32 12.80
N SER A 238 -32.33 3.06 13.91
CA SER A 238 -33.06 2.59 15.09
C SER A 238 -34.59 2.67 14.93
N VAL A 239 -35.05 3.36 13.89
CA VAL A 239 -36.49 3.58 13.59
C VAL A 239 -37.04 2.48 12.65
N GLN A 240 -36.15 1.56 12.19
CA GLN A 240 -36.58 0.39 11.40
C GLN A 240 -36.53 -0.88 12.26
#